data_c271bb5c95c7642f85d80c9b80bc61a8
#
_entry.id   c271bb5c95c7642f85d80c9b80bc61a8
#
_cell.length_a   1.000
_cell.length_b   1.000
_cell.length_c   1.000
_cell.angle_alpha   90.00
_cell.angle_beta   90.00
_cell.angle_gamma   90.00
#
_symmetry.space_group_name_H-M   'P 1'
#
loop_
_entity.id
_entity.type
_entity.pdbx_description
1 polymer ?
#
loop_
_entity_poly.entity_id
_entity_poly.type
_entity_poly.pdbx_seq_one_letter_code
_entity_poly.pdbx_strand_id
1 'polypeptide(L)'
;MAIRVRRSTGNVFRDLGFGPEAAEHLRVRSELMIQLCKLLQKRGLTQAKGARLLGVTQPRISDLTRGKIDRFSIDTLVEMLGRAGVRVSFVMTRRRRVA
;
A
#
# COMPACT_ATOMS: atom_id res chain seq x y z
N MET A 1 9.67 4.43 -11.84
CA MET A 1 9.80 3.23 -10.99
C MET A 1 8.52 2.43 -11.04
N ALA A 2 8.61 1.13 -11.11
CA ALA A 2 7.44 0.24 -11.11
C ALA A 2 7.49 -0.65 -9.87
N ILE A 3 6.33 -0.83 -9.25
CA ILE A 3 6.17 -1.68 -8.07
C ILE A 3 5.26 -2.83 -8.44
N ARG A 4 5.73 -4.05 -8.18
CA ARG A 4 4.92 -5.26 -8.35
C ARG A 4 4.32 -5.69 -7.02
N VAL A 5 3.03 -5.84 -7.01
CA VAL A 5 2.32 -6.37 -5.85
C VAL A 5 2.05 -7.84 -6.12
N ARG A 6 2.65 -8.70 -5.30
CA ARG A 6 2.52 -10.15 -5.43
C ARG A 6 1.65 -10.70 -4.32
N ARG A 7 0.88 -11.73 -4.66
CA ARG A 7 0.18 -12.50 -3.66
C ARG A 7 1.19 -13.36 -2.92
N SER A 8 1.39 -13.09 -1.64
CA SER A 8 2.29 -13.88 -0.82
C SER A 8 1.59 -15.13 -0.28
N THR A 9 2.37 -16.16 0.09
CA THR A 9 1.85 -17.36 0.72
C THR A 9 1.55 -17.16 2.21
N GLY A 10 2.24 -16.21 2.87
CA GLY A 10 1.98 -15.85 4.25
C GLY A 10 1.17 -14.58 4.33
N ASN A 11 -0.02 -14.63 4.90
CA ASN A 11 -0.88 -13.48 5.05
C ASN A 11 -1.23 -13.31 6.54
N VAL A 12 -0.58 -12.35 7.18
CA VAL A 12 -0.74 -12.07 8.60
C VAL A 12 -2.19 -11.69 8.96
N PHE A 13 -2.93 -11.10 8.03
CA PHE A 13 -4.31 -10.71 8.28
C PHE A 13 -5.23 -11.92 8.42
N ARG A 14 -4.92 -13.04 7.75
CA ARG A 14 -5.63 -14.30 7.96
C ARG A 14 -5.35 -14.85 9.34
N ASP A 15 -4.11 -14.79 9.79
CA ASP A 15 -3.70 -15.22 11.13
C ASP A 15 -4.40 -14.42 12.22
N LEU A 16 -4.74 -13.15 11.92
CA LEU A 16 -5.49 -12.29 12.84
C LEU A 16 -7.01 -12.51 12.79
N GLY A 17 -7.48 -13.48 12.01
CA GLY A 17 -8.88 -13.85 11.97
C GLY A 17 -9.71 -13.22 10.88
N PHE A 18 -9.11 -12.48 9.95
CA PHE A 18 -9.84 -11.93 8.80
C PHE A 18 -10.19 -13.01 7.79
N GLY A 19 -11.35 -12.90 7.14
CA GLY A 19 -11.73 -13.79 6.06
C GLY A 19 -10.79 -13.68 4.86
N PRO A 20 -10.79 -14.69 3.95
CA PRO A 20 -9.82 -14.72 2.84
C PRO A 20 -9.84 -13.48 1.96
N GLU A 21 -11.00 -12.97 1.59
CA GLU A 21 -11.12 -11.78 0.72
C GLU A 21 -10.65 -10.51 1.45
N ALA A 22 -11.06 -10.33 2.69
CA ALA A 22 -10.67 -9.19 3.50
C ALA A 22 -9.17 -9.21 3.78
N ALA A 23 -8.62 -10.38 4.09
CA ALA A 23 -7.19 -10.55 4.36
C ALA A 23 -6.35 -10.23 3.11
N GLU A 24 -6.79 -10.67 1.94
CA GLU A 24 -6.08 -10.37 0.68
C GLU A 24 -6.12 -8.88 0.36
N HIS A 25 -7.26 -8.24 0.54
CA HIS A 25 -7.41 -6.80 0.31
C HIS A 25 -6.51 -5.99 1.24
N LEU A 26 -6.49 -6.35 2.53
CA LEU A 26 -5.65 -5.70 3.51
C LEU A 26 -4.16 -5.90 3.21
N ARG A 27 -3.79 -7.10 2.76
CA ARG A 27 -2.40 -7.39 2.38
C ARG A 27 -1.95 -6.48 1.24
N VAL A 28 -2.76 -6.34 0.20
CA VAL A 28 -2.43 -5.48 -0.94
C VAL A 28 -2.31 -4.02 -0.51
N ARG A 29 -3.27 -3.52 0.28
CA ARG A 29 -3.20 -2.15 0.82
C ARG A 29 -1.96 -1.92 1.65
N SER A 30 -1.64 -2.87 2.52
CA SER A 30 -0.46 -2.80 3.37
C SER A 30 0.83 -2.69 2.54
N GLU A 31 0.96 -3.49 1.50
CA GLU A 31 2.12 -3.43 0.62
C GLU A 31 2.27 -2.08 -0.08
N LEU A 32 1.16 -1.55 -0.61
CA LEU A 32 1.18 -0.24 -1.27
C LEU A 32 1.56 0.87 -0.29
N MET A 33 1.05 0.83 0.93
CA MET A 33 1.39 1.80 1.98
C MET A 33 2.87 1.73 2.35
N ILE A 34 3.41 0.53 2.50
CA ILE A 34 4.83 0.33 2.79
C ILE A 34 5.70 0.93 1.69
N GLN A 35 5.33 0.71 0.44
CA GLN A 35 6.08 1.25 -0.69
C GLN A 35 6.04 2.78 -0.73
N LEU A 36 4.88 3.37 -0.42
CA LEU A 36 4.78 4.83 -0.31
C LEU A 36 5.66 5.38 0.80
N CYS A 37 5.66 4.75 1.97
CA CYS A 37 6.51 5.17 3.10
C CYS A 37 7.99 5.06 2.72
N LYS A 38 8.40 3.98 2.10
CA LYS A 38 9.79 3.81 1.64
C LYS A 38 10.19 4.88 0.64
N LEU A 39 9.30 5.23 -0.28
CA LEU A 39 9.53 6.26 -1.28
C LEU A 39 9.75 7.63 -0.61
N LEU A 40 8.91 7.99 0.34
CA LEU A 40 9.04 9.25 1.07
C LEU A 40 10.35 9.30 1.86
N GLN A 41 10.71 8.22 2.52
CA GLN A 41 11.98 8.11 3.26
C GLN A 41 13.18 8.22 2.33
N LYS A 42 13.16 7.49 1.23
CA LYS A 42 14.26 7.46 0.26
C LYS A 42 14.52 8.84 -0.34
N ARG A 43 13.45 9.61 -0.58
CA ARG A 43 13.54 10.97 -1.12
C ARG A 43 13.81 12.01 -0.05
N GLY A 44 13.83 11.62 1.23
CA GLY A 44 14.08 12.53 2.35
C GLY A 44 13.04 13.64 2.46
N LEU A 45 11.80 13.36 2.12
CA LEU A 45 10.75 14.37 2.11
C LEU A 45 10.17 14.61 3.49
N THR A 46 9.95 15.89 3.83
CA THR A 46 9.16 16.26 5.00
C THR A 46 7.70 15.91 4.74
N GLN A 47 6.88 15.92 5.80
CA GLN A 47 5.44 15.68 5.64
C GLN A 47 4.80 16.71 4.71
N ALA A 48 5.20 17.98 4.79
CA ALA A 48 4.68 19.01 3.92
C ALA A 48 5.03 18.77 2.45
N LYS A 49 6.28 18.43 2.17
CA LYS A 49 6.74 18.12 0.81
C LYS A 49 6.11 16.83 0.28
N GLY A 50 6.00 15.83 1.13
CA GLY A 50 5.34 14.57 0.78
C GLY A 50 3.86 14.79 0.44
N ALA A 51 3.17 15.60 1.23
CA ALA A 51 1.77 15.94 0.98
C ALA A 51 1.60 16.62 -0.39
N ARG A 52 2.49 17.53 -0.71
CA ARG A 52 2.49 18.24 -2.00
C ARG A 52 2.73 17.28 -3.17
N LEU A 53 3.72 16.42 -3.03
CA LEU A 53 4.06 15.44 -4.07
C LEU A 53 2.90 14.48 -4.34
N LEU A 54 2.28 13.97 -3.28
CA LEU A 54 1.24 12.96 -3.39
C LEU A 54 -0.16 13.55 -3.55
N GLY A 55 -0.28 14.88 -3.51
CA GLY A 55 -1.56 15.56 -3.70
C GLY A 55 -2.56 15.35 -2.56
N VAL A 56 -2.06 15.22 -1.35
CA VAL A 56 -2.87 15.01 -0.14
C VAL A 56 -2.50 16.02 0.93
N THR A 57 -3.23 16.04 2.02
CA THR A 57 -2.95 16.91 3.17
C THR A 57 -1.87 16.29 4.07
N GLN A 58 -1.23 17.13 4.91
CA GLN A 58 -0.26 16.63 5.88
C GLN A 58 -0.85 15.60 6.85
N PRO A 59 -2.07 15.79 7.39
CA PRO A 59 -2.69 14.75 8.22
C PRO A 59 -2.81 13.39 7.51
N ARG A 60 -3.03 13.39 6.21
CA ARG A 60 -3.06 12.15 5.42
C ARG A 60 -1.69 11.49 5.35
N ILE A 61 -0.63 12.28 5.22
CA ILE A 61 0.74 11.75 5.28
C ILE A 61 1.02 11.15 6.66
N SER A 62 0.59 11.82 7.71
CA SER A 62 0.73 11.29 9.07
C SER A 62 0.00 9.95 9.23
N ASP A 63 -1.23 9.85 8.73
CA ASP A 63 -2.00 8.59 8.75
C ASP A 63 -1.28 7.48 7.98
N LEU A 64 -0.70 7.82 6.83
CA LEU A 64 0.07 6.88 6.02
C LEU A 64 1.27 6.32 6.78
N THR A 65 2.07 7.21 7.38
CA THR A 65 3.30 6.82 8.08
C THR A 65 3.01 6.08 9.39
N ARG A 66 1.84 6.29 9.97
CA ARG A 66 1.37 5.55 11.14
C ARG A 66 0.72 4.22 10.81
N GLY A 67 0.61 3.88 9.54
CA GLY A 67 0.05 2.60 9.10
C GLY A 67 -1.45 2.48 9.30
N LYS A 68 -2.19 3.58 9.25
CA LYS A 68 -3.66 3.56 9.41
C LYS A 68 -4.33 3.05 8.13
N ILE A 69 -4.24 1.76 7.94
CA ILE A 69 -4.63 1.06 6.72
C ILE A 69 -6.12 1.22 6.37
N ASP A 70 -6.97 1.37 7.37
CA ASP A 70 -8.41 1.53 7.20
C ASP A 70 -8.80 2.87 6.56
N ARG A 71 -7.88 3.83 6.52
CA ARG A 71 -8.10 5.16 5.95
C ARG A 71 -7.71 5.29 4.48
N PHE A 72 -7.17 4.23 3.89
CA PHE A 72 -6.67 4.26 2.52
C PHE A 72 -7.27 3.12 1.71
N SER A 73 -7.92 3.46 0.61
CA SER A 73 -8.34 2.47 -0.38
C SER A 73 -7.17 2.14 -1.32
N ILE A 74 -7.26 1.00 -2.00
CA ILE A 74 -6.29 0.64 -3.02
C ILE A 74 -6.24 1.72 -4.10
N ASP A 75 -7.38 2.22 -4.54
CA ASP A 75 -7.47 3.26 -5.55
C ASP A 75 -6.71 4.51 -5.14
N THR A 76 -6.91 4.97 -3.91
CA THR A 76 -6.21 6.15 -3.38
C THR A 76 -4.71 5.92 -3.35
N LEU A 77 -4.27 4.75 -2.92
CA LEU A 77 -2.85 4.44 -2.84
C LEU A 77 -2.20 4.38 -4.22
N VAL A 78 -2.89 3.80 -5.20
CA VAL A 78 -2.40 3.77 -6.59
C VAL A 78 -2.31 5.17 -7.16
N GLU A 79 -3.28 6.04 -6.90
CA GLU A 79 -3.23 7.45 -7.31
C GLU A 79 -2.03 8.18 -6.69
N MET A 80 -1.80 7.99 -5.40
CA MET A 80 -0.68 8.62 -4.70
C MET A 80 0.65 8.18 -5.31
N LEU A 81 0.81 6.89 -5.58
CA LEU A 81 2.00 6.36 -6.25
C LEU A 81 2.16 6.94 -7.65
N GLY A 82 1.08 7.04 -8.41
CA GLY A 82 1.09 7.64 -9.74
C GLY A 82 1.56 9.09 -9.74
N ARG A 83 1.13 9.87 -8.75
CA ARG A 83 1.59 11.25 -8.57
C ARG A 83 3.09 11.34 -8.28
N ALA A 84 3.64 10.32 -7.65
CA ALA A 84 5.07 10.22 -7.39
C ALA A 84 5.86 9.67 -8.59
N GLY A 85 5.21 9.42 -9.72
CA GLY A 85 5.83 8.87 -10.91
C GLY A 85 6.04 7.37 -10.86
N VAL A 86 5.30 6.66 -10.02
CA VAL A 86 5.43 5.22 -9.85
C VAL A 86 4.29 4.51 -10.58
N ARG A 87 4.65 3.55 -11.42
CA ARG A 87 3.67 2.66 -12.04
C ARG A 87 3.51 1.41 -11.19
N VAL A 88 2.27 1.07 -10.87
CA VAL A 88 1.95 -0.15 -10.13
C VAL A 88 1.60 -1.24 -11.12
N SER A 89 2.27 -2.38 -11.01
CA SER A 89 1.95 -3.58 -11.78
C SER A 89 1.52 -4.68 -10.83
N PHE A 90 0.46 -5.40 -11.19
CA PHE A 90 -0.05 -6.51 -10.39
C PHE A 90 0.35 -7.82 -11.03
N VAL A 91 0.86 -8.73 -10.20
CA VAL A 91 1.10 -10.12 -10.61
C VAL A 91 0.05 -10.98 -9.91
N MET A 92 -0.79 -11.60 -10.71
CA MET A 92 -1.82 -12.48 -10.18
C MET A 92 -1.33 -13.92 -10.23
N THR A 93 -1.41 -14.58 -9.09
CA THR A 93 -1.04 -15.98 -8.97
C THR A 93 -2.26 -16.78 -8.53
N ARG A 94 -2.42 -17.98 -9.09
CA ARG A 94 -3.52 -18.85 -8.69
C ARG A 94 -3.26 -19.36 -7.27
N ARG A 95 -4.27 -19.21 -6.40
CA ARG A 95 -4.19 -19.79 -5.08
C ARG A 95 -4.20 -21.31 -5.19
N ARG A 96 -3.23 -21.96 -4.53
CA ARG A 96 -3.22 -23.42 -4.43
C ARG A 96 -4.41 -23.87 -3.57
N ARG A 97 -5.30 -24.67 -4.15
CA ARG A 97 -6.35 -25.30 -3.37
C ARG A 97 -5.74 -26.37 -2.46
N VAL A 98 -5.96 -26.19 -1.18
CA VAL A 98 -5.78 -27.29 -0.25
C VAL A 98 -7.08 -28.05 -0.25
N ALA A 99 -7.03 -29.26 -0.75
CA ALA A 99 -8.21 -30.11 -0.78
C ALA A 99 -8.64 -30.45 0.65
#